data_fa87404632143f73d0911b579ff3aa8f
#
_entry.id   fa87404632143f73d0911b579ff3aa8f
#
_cell.length_a   1.000
_cell.length_b   1.000
_cell.length_c   1.000
_cell.angle_alpha   90.00
_cell.angle_beta   90.00
_cell.angle_gamma   90.00
#
_symmetry.space_group_name_H-M   'P 1'
#
loop_
_entity.id
_entity.type
_entity.pdbx_description
1 polymer ?
#
loop_
_entity_poly.entity_id
_entity_poly.type
_entity_poly.pdbx_seq_one_letter_code
_entity_poly.pdbx_strand_id
1 'polypeptide(L)'
;FADRVGTVSTLYITVLQAGTSLPALVAVPVMEAAGWRISLGLWAVFAAASAVPWCLVLWQERSKASPLARVHDAAVTVDDEAPELAAPRPAGRAWRSPVAWGMALMFGMTSLVTYSMFTWLPKLLVEAGGTPALGGTMVALFSALGLVASLTMPLIAVRMRNPFIVVVVCAGFYATAFAGLLLAPMAAPALWVALLGMGPSTFPLALTLINLRTHTPEGSAALSGFMQGVGYTLSCAGPLAFGLLHEHTHGWTLPMAFLAACVGVLLVGGYLACRPRYLEDTWHA
;
A
#
# COMPACT_ATOMS: atom_id res chain seq x y z
N PHE A 1 -18.09 -3.56 -18.54
CA PHE A 1 -16.93 -3.85 -17.65
C PHE A 1 -17.32 -4.07 -16.18
N ALA A 2 -18.55 -3.69 -15.75
CA ALA A 2 -18.99 -3.84 -14.34
C ALA A 2 -18.86 -5.28 -13.81
N ASP A 3 -19.17 -6.29 -14.63
CA ASP A 3 -19.15 -7.71 -14.23
C ASP A 3 -17.73 -8.29 -14.01
N ARG A 4 -16.67 -7.58 -14.39
CA ARG A 4 -15.29 -8.05 -14.34
C ARG A 4 -14.37 -7.23 -13.43
N VAL A 5 -14.92 -6.26 -12.69
CA VAL A 5 -14.14 -5.38 -11.81
C VAL A 5 -13.34 -6.18 -10.78
N GLY A 6 -13.94 -7.21 -10.18
CA GLY A 6 -13.26 -8.08 -9.22
C GLY A 6 -12.06 -8.81 -9.82
N THR A 7 -12.20 -9.36 -11.02
CA THR A 7 -11.11 -10.08 -11.71
C THR A 7 -9.97 -9.13 -12.08
N VAL A 8 -10.29 -7.94 -12.59
CA VAL A 8 -9.28 -6.93 -12.97
C VAL A 8 -8.52 -6.42 -11.74
N SER A 9 -9.22 -6.16 -10.63
CA SER A 9 -8.59 -5.74 -9.37
C SER A 9 -7.68 -6.83 -8.81
N THR A 10 -8.11 -8.08 -8.82
CA THR A 10 -7.29 -9.22 -8.38
C THR A 10 -6.05 -9.37 -9.24
N LEU A 11 -6.19 -9.28 -10.57
CA LEU A 11 -5.06 -9.34 -11.49
C LEU A 11 -4.07 -8.20 -11.24
N TYR A 12 -4.57 -6.97 -11.09
CA TYR A 12 -3.74 -5.80 -10.77
C TYR A 12 -2.93 -6.00 -9.48
N ILE A 13 -3.58 -6.43 -8.40
CA ILE A 13 -2.92 -6.67 -7.11
C ILE A 13 -1.89 -7.80 -7.23
N THR A 14 -2.23 -8.88 -7.95
CA THR A 14 -1.32 -10.01 -8.16
C THR A 14 -0.06 -9.58 -8.93
N VAL A 15 -0.21 -8.82 -10.00
CA VAL A 15 0.92 -8.30 -10.79
C VAL A 15 1.77 -7.34 -9.97
N LEU A 16 1.14 -6.47 -9.17
CA LEU A 16 1.84 -5.54 -8.29
C LEU A 16 2.70 -6.30 -7.25
N GLN A 17 2.16 -7.33 -6.62
CA GLN A 17 2.88 -8.13 -5.62
C GLN A 17 3.96 -9.02 -6.26
N ALA A 18 3.71 -9.58 -7.43
CA ALA A 18 4.74 -10.31 -8.18
C ALA A 18 5.91 -9.38 -8.55
N GLY A 19 5.59 -8.14 -8.95
CA GLY A 19 6.58 -7.10 -9.26
C GLY A 19 7.44 -6.68 -8.06
N THR A 20 6.98 -6.85 -6.83
CA THR A 20 7.78 -6.60 -5.62
C THR A 20 8.60 -7.84 -5.19
N SER A 21 8.08 -9.04 -5.40
CA SER A 21 8.71 -10.29 -4.98
C SER A 21 9.85 -10.74 -5.91
N LEU A 22 9.64 -10.61 -7.23
CA LEU A 22 10.63 -10.99 -8.23
C LEU A 22 11.99 -10.25 -8.09
N PRO A 23 12.01 -8.91 -7.93
CA PRO A 23 13.26 -8.19 -7.69
C PRO A 23 14.01 -8.69 -6.45
N ALA A 24 13.31 -8.96 -5.36
CA ALA A 24 13.94 -9.43 -4.13
C ALA A 24 14.64 -10.78 -4.29
N LEU A 25 14.11 -11.67 -5.15
CA LEU A 25 14.70 -12.97 -5.43
C LEU A 25 15.85 -12.90 -6.44
N VAL A 26 15.75 -12.03 -7.45
CA VAL A 26 16.65 -12.01 -8.60
C VAL A 26 17.80 -11.02 -8.41
N ALA A 27 17.60 -9.93 -7.64
CA ALA A 27 18.59 -8.86 -7.54
C ALA A 27 19.93 -9.32 -6.97
N VAL A 28 19.93 -10.14 -5.92
CA VAL A 28 21.17 -10.62 -5.26
C VAL A 28 21.96 -11.57 -6.18
N PRO A 29 21.38 -12.64 -6.73
CA PRO A 29 22.10 -13.51 -7.66
C PRO A 29 22.67 -12.77 -8.89
N VAL A 30 21.90 -11.83 -9.46
CA VAL A 30 22.38 -11.04 -10.62
C VAL A 30 23.49 -10.07 -10.20
N MET A 31 23.39 -9.48 -9.03
CA MET A 31 24.42 -8.60 -8.47
C MET A 31 25.74 -9.36 -8.25
N GLU A 32 25.68 -10.57 -7.72
CA GLU A 32 26.86 -11.41 -7.48
C GLU A 32 27.51 -11.89 -8.80
N ALA A 33 26.68 -12.23 -9.82
CA ALA A 33 27.18 -12.73 -11.10
C ALA A 33 27.67 -11.63 -12.05
N ALA A 34 26.99 -10.48 -12.11
CA ALA A 34 27.18 -9.46 -13.15
C ALA A 34 27.38 -8.03 -12.60
N GLY A 35 27.35 -7.85 -11.30
CA GLY A 35 27.53 -6.57 -10.62
C GLY A 35 26.23 -5.76 -10.49
N TRP A 36 26.25 -4.81 -9.56
CA TRP A 36 25.07 -4.03 -9.17
C TRP A 36 24.48 -3.17 -10.31
N ARG A 37 25.33 -2.69 -11.22
CA ARG A 37 24.88 -1.87 -12.37
C ARG A 37 23.98 -2.65 -13.32
N ILE A 38 24.32 -3.91 -13.58
CA ILE A 38 23.54 -4.81 -14.45
C ILE A 38 22.26 -5.22 -13.71
N SER A 39 22.35 -5.52 -12.42
CA SER A 39 21.19 -5.85 -11.60
C SER A 39 20.15 -4.73 -11.60
N LEU A 40 20.57 -3.48 -11.45
CA LEU A 40 19.66 -2.31 -11.55
C LEU A 40 19.18 -2.05 -12.98
N GLY A 41 20.09 -2.18 -13.98
CA GLY A 41 19.78 -1.93 -15.39
C GLY A 41 18.73 -2.89 -15.95
N LEU A 42 18.68 -4.12 -15.46
CA LEU A 42 17.67 -5.11 -15.85
C LEU A 42 16.25 -4.59 -15.60
N TRP A 43 16.01 -3.94 -14.48
CA TRP A 43 14.68 -3.38 -14.13
C TRP A 43 14.31 -2.18 -14.99
N ALA A 44 15.29 -1.43 -15.49
CA ALA A 44 15.04 -0.35 -16.43
C ALA A 44 14.45 -0.85 -17.76
N VAL A 45 14.83 -2.04 -18.21
CA VAL A 45 14.26 -2.69 -19.40
C VAL A 45 12.78 -3.01 -19.19
N PHE A 46 12.43 -3.58 -18.03
CA PHE A 46 11.03 -3.85 -17.69
C PHE A 46 10.21 -2.56 -17.58
N ALA A 47 10.76 -1.51 -16.98
CA ALA A 47 10.10 -0.21 -16.89
C ALA A 47 9.87 0.41 -18.28
N ALA A 48 10.87 0.35 -19.18
CA ALA A 48 10.74 0.82 -20.55
C ALA A 48 9.70 0.00 -21.34
N ALA A 49 9.71 -1.32 -21.19
CA ALA A 49 8.72 -2.18 -21.83
C ALA A 49 7.29 -1.89 -21.37
N SER A 50 7.10 -1.59 -20.07
CA SER A 50 5.78 -1.22 -19.52
C SER A 50 5.26 0.13 -20.01
N ALA A 51 6.12 1.03 -20.48
CA ALA A 51 5.73 2.32 -21.07
C ALA A 51 5.13 2.17 -22.47
N VAL A 52 5.49 1.11 -23.21
CA VAL A 52 5.04 0.90 -24.60
C VAL A 52 3.51 0.84 -24.73
N PRO A 53 2.75 0.05 -23.96
CA PRO A 53 1.30 0.03 -24.03
C PRO A 53 0.67 1.41 -23.80
N TRP A 54 1.19 2.18 -22.84
CA TRP A 54 0.69 3.52 -22.54
C TRP A 54 0.97 4.50 -23.68
N CYS A 55 2.16 4.44 -24.29
CA CYS A 55 2.47 5.23 -25.47
C CYS A 55 1.55 4.90 -26.64
N LEU A 56 1.24 3.62 -26.85
CA LEU A 56 0.32 3.17 -27.90
C LEU A 56 -1.11 3.67 -27.66
N VAL A 57 -1.61 3.59 -26.42
CA VAL A 57 -2.96 4.11 -26.07
C VAL A 57 -3.01 5.61 -26.28
N LEU A 58 -2.02 6.38 -25.79
CA LEU A 58 -1.97 7.82 -25.98
C LEU A 58 -1.87 8.20 -27.47
N TRP A 59 -1.15 7.43 -28.26
CA TRP A 59 -1.06 7.66 -29.70
C TRP A 59 -2.38 7.39 -30.41
N GLN A 60 -3.08 6.29 -30.04
CA GLN A 60 -4.40 5.97 -30.55
C GLN A 60 -5.45 7.04 -30.17
N GLU A 61 -5.44 7.54 -28.95
CA GLU A 61 -6.34 8.61 -28.51
C GLU A 61 -6.07 9.93 -29.26
N ARG A 62 -4.81 10.28 -29.46
CA ARG A 62 -4.44 11.46 -30.28
C ARG A 62 -4.87 11.30 -31.73
N SER A 63 -4.80 10.10 -32.29
CA SER A 63 -5.23 9.79 -33.65
C SER A 63 -6.75 9.83 -33.82
N LYS A 64 -7.52 9.50 -32.76
CA LYS A 64 -8.99 9.57 -32.74
C LYS A 64 -9.51 10.99 -32.47
N ALA A 65 -8.72 11.86 -31.89
CA ALA A 65 -9.07 13.26 -31.64
C ALA A 65 -8.95 14.10 -32.91
N SER A 66 -9.71 13.74 -33.97
CA SER A 66 -9.83 14.59 -35.15
C SER A 66 -10.48 15.92 -34.76
N PRO A 67 -10.02 17.06 -35.30
CA PRO A 67 -10.60 18.38 -35.05
C PRO A 67 -12.12 18.43 -35.44
N LEU A 68 -12.53 17.63 -36.37
CA LEU A 68 -13.93 17.53 -36.83
C LEU A 68 -14.86 16.87 -35.82
N ALA A 69 -14.37 15.91 -35.01
CA ALA A 69 -15.19 15.28 -33.97
C ALA A 69 -15.53 16.27 -32.84
N ARG A 70 -14.61 17.17 -32.48
CA ARG A 70 -14.86 18.22 -31.47
C ARG A 70 -15.89 19.26 -31.92
N VAL A 71 -15.95 19.55 -33.22
CA VAL A 71 -16.96 20.47 -33.80
C VAL A 71 -18.32 19.81 -33.86
N HIS A 72 -18.40 18.48 -34.10
CA HIS A 72 -19.66 17.75 -34.14
C HIS A 72 -20.27 17.57 -32.73
N ASP A 73 -19.46 17.22 -31.71
CA ASP A 73 -19.89 17.17 -30.30
C ASP A 73 -20.35 18.56 -29.79
N ALA A 74 -19.69 19.63 -30.20
CA ALA A 74 -20.08 20.98 -29.83
C ALA A 74 -21.35 21.48 -30.57
N ALA A 75 -21.69 20.92 -31.75
CA ALA A 75 -22.86 21.29 -32.52
C ALA A 75 -24.12 20.50 -32.16
N VAL A 76 -23.98 19.29 -31.61
CA VAL A 76 -25.11 18.43 -31.18
C VAL A 76 -25.69 18.84 -29.81
N THR A 77 -24.98 19.71 -29.03
CA THR A 77 -25.42 20.12 -27.70
C THR A 77 -26.35 21.33 -27.64
N VAL A 78 -26.94 21.77 -28.76
CA VAL A 78 -27.75 23.02 -28.77
C VAL A 78 -29.27 22.76 -28.67
N ASP A 79 -29.78 21.54 -28.90
CA ASP A 79 -31.24 21.32 -29.01
C ASP A 79 -31.80 20.07 -28.29
N ASP A 80 -31.22 19.57 -27.23
CA ASP A 80 -31.95 18.64 -26.36
C ASP A 80 -31.79 19.12 -24.91
N GLU A 81 -32.92 19.21 -24.20
CA GLU A 81 -32.96 19.49 -22.76
C GLU A 81 -31.91 18.62 -22.05
N ALA A 82 -30.74 19.21 -21.81
CA ALA A 82 -29.71 18.56 -21.03
C ALA A 82 -30.36 18.19 -19.69
N PRO A 83 -30.31 16.90 -19.26
CA PRO A 83 -30.67 16.59 -17.90
C PRO A 83 -29.78 17.51 -17.08
N GLU A 84 -30.42 18.39 -16.30
CA GLU A 84 -29.78 19.32 -15.38
C GLU A 84 -28.64 18.60 -14.70
N LEU A 85 -27.41 18.83 -15.22
CA LEU A 85 -26.18 18.30 -14.62
C LEU A 85 -26.25 18.79 -13.20
N ALA A 86 -26.69 17.90 -12.30
CA ALA A 86 -26.82 18.21 -10.88
C ALA A 86 -25.49 18.88 -10.49
N ALA A 87 -25.60 20.15 -10.13
CA ALA A 87 -24.44 20.98 -9.78
C ALA A 87 -23.50 20.12 -8.93
N PRO A 88 -22.18 20.09 -9.20
CA PRO A 88 -21.27 19.24 -8.44
C PRO A 88 -21.58 19.50 -6.98
N ARG A 89 -22.13 18.50 -6.29
CA ARG A 89 -22.41 18.62 -4.85
C ARG A 89 -21.10 19.04 -4.24
N PRO A 90 -21.07 20.13 -3.41
CA PRO A 90 -19.81 20.63 -2.89
C PRO A 90 -19.08 19.46 -2.24
N ALA A 91 -17.93 19.09 -2.83
CA ALA A 91 -17.10 18.01 -2.32
C ALA A 91 -16.76 18.38 -0.87
N GLY A 92 -17.24 17.59 0.08
CA GLY A 92 -16.95 17.79 1.49
C GLY A 92 -15.44 17.77 1.71
N ARG A 93 -14.99 18.36 2.79
CA ARG A 93 -13.56 18.44 3.09
C ARG A 93 -13.12 17.16 3.81
N ALA A 94 -12.62 16.17 3.10
CA ALA A 94 -12.16 14.88 3.67
C ALA A 94 -11.23 15.06 4.90
N TRP A 95 -10.39 16.10 4.91
CA TRP A 95 -9.50 16.41 6.03
C TRP A 95 -10.19 16.77 7.35
N ARG A 96 -11.49 17.06 7.33
CA ARG A 96 -12.30 17.30 8.55
C ARG A 96 -12.89 16.02 9.13
N SER A 97 -12.94 14.95 8.35
CA SER A 97 -13.55 13.69 8.74
C SER A 97 -12.61 12.84 9.60
N PRO A 98 -13.06 12.40 10.79
CA PRO A 98 -12.30 11.45 11.60
C PRO A 98 -12.14 10.08 10.90
N VAL A 99 -13.05 9.73 10.00
CA VAL A 99 -12.94 8.50 9.17
C VAL A 99 -11.76 8.63 8.23
N ALA A 100 -11.59 9.76 7.54
CA ALA A 100 -10.48 9.97 6.62
C ALA A 100 -9.13 9.97 7.35
N TRP A 101 -9.01 10.60 8.50
CA TRP A 101 -7.80 10.54 9.32
C TRP A 101 -7.53 9.15 9.87
N GLY A 102 -8.56 8.42 10.33
CA GLY A 102 -8.42 7.04 10.75
C GLY A 102 -7.86 6.15 9.64
N MET A 103 -8.40 6.29 8.44
CA MET A 103 -7.93 5.57 7.25
C MET A 103 -6.51 5.97 6.87
N ALA A 104 -6.17 7.26 6.87
CA ALA A 104 -4.84 7.76 6.53
C ALA A 104 -3.77 7.31 7.53
N LEU A 105 -4.07 7.31 8.83
CA LEU A 105 -3.17 6.84 9.87
C LEU A 105 -2.97 5.32 9.80
N MET A 106 -4.05 4.55 9.66
CA MET A 106 -3.96 3.09 9.54
C MET A 106 -3.13 2.69 8.31
N PHE A 107 -3.44 3.25 7.15
CA PHE A 107 -2.75 2.99 5.89
C PHE A 107 -1.30 3.48 5.93
N GLY A 108 -1.08 4.72 6.39
CA GLY A 108 0.24 5.35 6.43
C GLY A 108 1.20 4.64 7.38
N MET A 109 0.74 4.27 8.58
CA MET A 109 1.59 3.54 9.54
C MET A 109 1.89 2.12 9.07
N THR A 110 0.91 1.43 8.45
CA THR A 110 1.17 0.14 7.79
C THR A 110 2.26 0.26 6.72
N SER A 111 2.13 1.25 5.84
CA SER A 111 3.10 1.49 4.77
C SER A 111 4.47 1.88 5.31
N LEU A 112 4.52 2.73 6.36
CA LEU A 112 5.74 3.14 7.05
C LEU A 112 6.51 1.93 7.59
N VAL A 113 5.84 1.06 8.34
CA VAL A 113 6.45 -0.17 8.89
C VAL A 113 6.92 -1.08 7.76
N THR A 114 6.08 -1.28 6.74
CA THR A 114 6.38 -2.13 5.59
C THR A 114 7.65 -1.66 4.85
N TYR A 115 7.72 -0.39 4.46
CA TYR A 115 8.88 0.14 3.73
C TYR A 115 10.15 0.20 4.57
N SER A 116 10.03 0.49 5.87
CA SER A 116 11.16 0.41 6.78
C SER A 116 11.71 -1.02 6.85
N MET A 117 10.85 -2.01 6.97
CA MET A 117 11.28 -3.41 7.02
C MET A 117 11.82 -3.91 5.67
N PHE A 118 11.23 -3.53 4.55
CA PHE A 118 11.80 -3.85 3.22
C PHE A 118 13.25 -3.35 3.10
N THR A 119 13.52 -2.16 3.59
CA THR A 119 14.84 -1.53 3.47
C THR A 119 15.85 -2.12 4.46
N TRP A 120 15.46 -2.32 5.71
CA TRP A 120 16.40 -2.57 6.80
C TRP A 120 16.45 -4.02 7.29
N LEU A 121 15.46 -4.87 6.96
CA LEU A 121 15.42 -6.28 7.36
C LEU A 121 16.65 -7.08 6.90
N PRO A 122 17.14 -6.95 5.65
CA PRO A 122 18.34 -7.67 5.23
C PRO A 122 19.56 -7.29 6.08
N LYS A 123 19.78 -5.99 6.33
CA LYS A 123 20.90 -5.51 7.13
C LYS A 123 20.80 -6.01 8.57
N LEU A 124 19.62 -5.95 9.17
CA LEU A 124 19.38 -6.47 10.52
C LEU A 124 19.76 -7.94 10.64
N LEU A 125 19.33 -8.77 9.68
CA LEU A 125 19.64 -10.20 9.70
C LEU A 125 21.13 -10.48 9.47
N VAL A 126 21.80 -9.71 8.62
CA VAL A 126 23.24 -9.84 8.38
C VAL A 126 24.03 -9.44 9.63
N GLU A 127 23.70 -8.33 10.28
CA GLU A 127 24.34 -7.92 11.54
C GLU A 127 24.07 -8.90 12.69
N ALA A 128 22.96 -9.64 12.62
CA ALA A 128 22.65 -10.72 13.57
C ALA A 128 23.41 -12.04 13.30
N GLY A 129 24.29 -12.07 12.26
CA GLY A 129 25.09 -13.24 11.91
C GLY A 129 24.54 -14.06 10.72
N GLY A 130 23.48 -13.56 10.05
CA GLY A 130 22.92 -14.16 8.83
C GLY A 130 23.75 -13.84 7.58
N THR A 131 23.47 -14.56 6.48
CA THR A 131 24.07 -14.29 5.17
C THR A 131 23.26 -13.28 4.37
N PRO A 132 23.84 -12.54 3.41
CA PRO A 132 23.10 -11.69 2.49
C PRO A 132 21.99 -12.44 1.72
N ALA A 133 22.24 -13.69 1.33
CA ALA A 133 21.26 -14.56 0.69
C ALA A 133 20.04 -14.84 1.60
N LEU A 134 20.26 -15.06 2.88
CA LEU A 134 19.18 -15.18 3.89
C LEU A 134 18.34 -13.89 3.92
N GLY A 135 18.99 -12.72 3.95
CA GLY A 135 18.31 -11.44 3.93
C GLY A 135 17.39 -11.28 2.73
N GLY A 136 17.87 -11.58 1.53
CA GLY A 136 17.06 -11.55 0.30
C GLY A 136 15.89 -12.54 0.33
N THR A 137 16.14 -13.77 0.78
CA THR A 137 15.09 -14.81 0.92
C THR A 137 14.02 -14.38 1.92
N MET A 138 14.38 -13.74 3.02
CA MET A 138 13.43 -13.26 4.03
C MET A 138 12.58 -12.08 3.50
N VAL A 139 13.13 -11.19 2.70
CA VAL A 139 12.34 -10.14 2.02
C VAL A 139 11.37 -10.75 1.00
N ALA A 140 11.79 -11.79 0.28
CA ALA A 140 10.90 -12.49 -0.63
C ALA A 140 9.74 -13.19 0.12
N LEU A 141 10.02 -13.84 1.26
CA LEU A 141 9.00 -14.42 2.13
C LEU A 141 8.01 -13.36 2.64
N PHE A 142 8.52 -12.22 3.10
CA PHE A 142 7.71 -11.08 3.52
C PHE A 142 6.76 -10.61 2.42
N SER A 143 7.26 -10.46 1.20
CA SER A 143 6.47 -10.06 0.03
C SER A 143 5.42 -11.10 -0.36
N ALA A 144 5.78 -12.39 -0.33
CA ALA A 144 4.86 -13.48 -0.66
C ALA A 144 3.66 -13.54 0.31
N LEU A 145 3.90 -13.30 1.59
CA LEU A 145 2.82 -13.22 2.59
C LEU A 145 1.95 -11.98 2.41
N GLY A 146 2.52 -10.86 1.97
CA GLY A 146 1.77 -9.69 1.55
C GLY A 146 0.81 -9.98 0.39
N LEU A 147 1.21 -10.84 -0.57
CA LEU A 147 0.32 -11.32 -1.63
C LEU A 147 -0.86 -12.12 -1.07
N VAL A 148 -0.59 -13.09 -0.18
CA VAL A 148 -1.64 -13.88 0.49
C VAL A 148 -2.62 -12.95 1.21
N ALA A 149 -2.12 -11.98 1.97
CA ALA A 149 -2.93 -10.99 2.65
C ALA A 149 -3.80 -10.17 1.68
N SER A 150 -3.24 -9.72 0.56
CA SER A 150 -3.96 -8.94 -0.45
C SER A 150 -5.11 -9.70 -1.10
N LEU A 151 -4.97 -11.00 -1.27
CA LEU A 151 -6.02 -11.86 -1.84
C LEU A 151 -7.10 -12.24 -0.81
N THR A 152 -6.73 -12.40 0.44
CA THR A 152 -7.64 -12.91 1.48
C THR A 152 -8.38 -11.82 2.24
N MET A 153 -7.74 -10.67 2.49
CA MET A 153 -8.32 -9.60 3.32
C MET A 153 -9.61 -8.99 2.78
N PRO A 154 -9.78 -8.72 1.46
CA PRO A 154 -11.06 -8.24 0.96
C PRO A 154 -12.22 -9.19 1.25
N LEU A 155 -11.98 -10.51 1.13
CA LEU A 155 -12.99 -11.54 1.38
C LEU A 155 -13.39 -11.61 2.87
N ILE A 156 -12.42 -11.40 3.76
CA ILE A 156 -12.62 -11.38 5.20
C ILE A 156 -13.33 -10.09 5.62
N ALA A 157 -12.85 -8.95 5.14
CA ALA A 157 -13.36 -7.63 5.51
C ALA A 157 -14.85 -7.45 5.19
N VAL A 158 -15.30 -7.91 4.02
CA VAL A 158 -16.71 -7.80 3.59
C VAL A 158 -17.65 -8.64 4.47
N ARG A 159 -17.16 -9.73 5.03
CA ARG A 159 -17.95 -10.63 5.88
C ARG A 159 -18.01 -10.19 7.35
N MET A 160 -17.14 -9.28 7.76
CA MET A 160 -17.04 -8.86 9.16
C MET A 160 -17.86 -7.60 9.42
N ARG A 161 -18.70 -7.64 10.45
CA ARG A 161 -19.44 -6.46 10.92
C ARG A 161 -18.51 -5.39 11.52
N ASN A 162 -17.41 -5.81 12.14
CA ASN A 162 -16.39 -4.93 12.68
C ASN A 162 -14.99 -5.50 12.36
N PRO A 163 -14.31 -4.98 11.33
CA PRO A 163 -13.00 -5.47 10.94
C PRO A 163 -11.85 -5.00 11.87
N PHE A 164 -12.12 -4.25 12.93
CA PHE A 164 -11.10 -3.80 13.88
C PHE A 164 -10.33 -4.96 14.53
N ILE A 165 -10.98 -6.11 14.74
CA ILE A 165 -10.30 -7.31 15.26
C ILE A 165 -9.11 -7.73 14.38
N VAL A 166 -9.22 -7.54 13.06
CA VAL A 166 -8.11 -7.82 12.12
C VAL A 166 -6.93 -6.88 12.40
N VAL A 167 -7.21 -5.60 12.64
CA VAL A 167 -6.18 -4.61 12.97
C VAL A 167 -5.44 -4.99 14.26
N VAL A 168 -6.18 -5.43 15.28
CA VAL A 168 -5.60 -5.88 16.57
C VAL A 168 -4.72 -7.13 16.37
N VAL A 169 -5.19 -8.10 15.59
CA VAL A 169 -4.40 -9.32 15.27
C VAL A 169 -3.13 -8.96 14.51
N CYS A 170 -3.22 -8.07 13.52
CA CYS A 170 -2.05 -7.59 12.77
C CYS A 170 -1.05 -6.86 13.68
N ALA A 171 -1.54 -6.04 14.61
CA ALA A 171 -0.67 -5.40 15.60
C ALA A 171 0.01 -6.42 16.52
N GLY A 172 -0.67 -7.50 16.89
CA GLY A 172 -0.08 -8.63 17.63
C GLY A 172 1.02 -9.33 16.82
N PHE A 173 0.81 -9.54 15.54
CA PHE A 173 1.85 -10.08 14.65
C PHE A 173 3.07 -9.18 14.58
N TYR A 174 2.90 -7.87 14.41
CA TYR A 174 4.00 -6.91 14.44
C TYR A 174 4.75 -6.94 15.77
N ALA A 175 4.03 -6.89 16.91
CA ALA A 175 4.65 -6.88 18.23
C ALA A 175 5.50 -8.15 18.47
N THR A 176 4.97 -9.32 18.12
CA THR A 176 5.68 -10.60 18.25
C THR A 176 6.88 -10.67 17.31
N ALA A 177 6.73 -10.22 16.06
CA ALA A 177 7.81 -10.19 15.08
C ALA A 177 8.95 -9.26 15.54
N PHE A 178 8.63 -8.06 16.01
CA PHE A 178 9.64 -7.10 16.51
C PHE A 178 10.37 -7.65 17.74
N ALA A 179 9.64 -8.26 18.68
CA ALA A 179 10.26 -8.90 19.84
C ALA A 179 11.20 -10.05 19.41
N GLY A 180 10.76 -10.91 18.48
CA GLY A 180 11.56 -12.02 17.97
C GLY A 180 12.81 -11.54 17.23
N LEU A 181 12.68 -10.55 16.33
CA LEU A 181 13.79 -9.98 15.57
C LEU A 181 14.77 -9.22 16.46
N LEU A 182 14.31 -8.66 17.59
CA LEU A 182 15.17 -7.93 18.51
C LEU A 182 15.89 -8.85 19.49
N LEU A 183 15.20 -9.84 20.05
CA LEU A 183 15.72 -10.67 21.15
C LEU A 183 16.44 -11.93 20.66
N ALA A 184 15.96 -12.53 19.56
CA ALA A 184 16.50 -13.79 19.03
C ALA A 184 16.32 -13.88 17.51
N PRO A 185 16.94 -12.96 16.73
CA PRO A 185 16.71 -12.87 15.29
C PRO A 185 17.03 -14.15 14.53
N MET A 186 18.07 -14.87 14.94
CA MET A 186 18.54 -16.09 14.26
C MET A 186 17.93 -17.39 14.82
N ALA A 187 17.14 -17.33 15.90
CA ALA A 187 16.51 -18.54 16.46
C ALA A 187 15.42 -19.11 15.51
N ALA A 188 14.62 -18.22 14.88
CA ALA A 188 13.59 -18.61 13.94
C ALA A 188 13.30 -17.47 12.94
N PRO A 189 14.26 -17.07 12.08
CA PRO A 189 14.12 -15.90 11.22
C PRO A 189 12.90 -15.98 10.30
N ALA A 190 12.60 -17.15 9.76
CA ALA A 190 11.45 -17.37 8.90
C ALA A 190 10.11 -17.17 9.67
N LEU A 191 10.03 -17.57 10.93
CA LEU A 191 8.83 -17.35 11.75
C LEU A 191 8.62 -15.86 12.04
N TRP A 192 9.68 -15.15 12.45
CA TRP A 192 9.58 -13.72 12.73
C TRP A 192 9.18 -12.94 11.49
N VAL A 193 9.78 -13.28 10.34
CA VAL A 193 9.45 -12.65 9.08
C VAL A 193 8.07 -13.06 8.57
N ALA A 194 7.60 -14.29 8.84
CA ALA A 194 6.26 -14.70 8.51
C ALA A 194 5.20 -13.89 9.28
N LEU A 195 5.39 -13.73 10.59
CA LEU A 195 4.53 -12.87 11.41
C LEU A 195 4.58 -11.41 10.93
N LEU A 196 5.79 -10.90 10.66
CA LEU A 196 5.99 -9.56 10.12
C LEU A 196 5.24 -9.36 8.80
N GLY A 197 5.27 -10.34 7.88
CA GLY A 197 4.62 -10.29 6.56
C GLY A 197 3.08 -10.40 6.62
N MET A 198 2.54 -10.92 7.70
CA MET A 198 1.09 -10.92 7.94
C MET A 198 0.58 -9.58 8.50
N GLY A 199 1.45 -8.80 9.13
CA GLY A 199 1.11 -7.47 9.68
C GLY A 199 0.51 -6.50 8.65
N PRO A 200 1.10 -6.36 7.43
CA PRO A 200 0.58 -5.48 6.38
C PRO A 200 -0.81 -5.83 5.84
N SER A 201 -1.49 -6.85 6.34
CA SER A 201 -2.89 -7.18 5.97
C SER A 201 -3.85 -6.02 6.21
N THR A 202 -3.49 -5.04 7.04
CA THR A 202 -4.22 -3.78 7.22
C THR A 202 -4.19 -2.89 5.97
N PHE A 203 -3.23 -3.06 5.04
CA PHE A 203 -3.17 -2.33 3.78
C PHE A 203 -4.34 -2.70 2.84
N PRO A 204 -4.55 -3.96 2.42
CA PRO A 204 -5.71 -4.33 1.61
C PRO A 204 -7.03 -4.14 2.37
N LEU A 205 -7.05 -4.25 3.70
CA LEU A 205 -8.20 -3.89 4.51
C LEU A 205 -8.57 -2.41 4.33
N ALA A 206 -7.60 -1.49 4.39
CA ALA A 206 -7.83 -0.05 4.19
C ALA A 206 -8.42 0.23 2.81
N LEU A 207 -7.88 -0.38 1.74
CA LEU A 207 -8.41 -0.24 0.39
C LEU A 207 -9.86 -0.74 0.26
N THR A 208 -10.18 -1.84 0.93
CA THR A 208 -11.56 -2.38 0.96
C THR A 208 -12.51 -1.44 1.72
N LEU A 209 -12.04 -0.86 2.83
CA LEU A 209 -12.82 0.07 3.64
C LEU A 209 -13.19 1.36 2.90
N ILE A 210 -12.46 1.79 1.86
CA ILE A 210 -12.84 2.95 1.05
C ILE A 210 -14.28 2.79 0.57
N ASN A 211 -14.57 1.66 -0.08
CA ASN A 211 -15.90 1.39 -0.62
C ASN A 211 -16.96 1.09 0.46
N LEU A 212 -16.53 0.62 1.63
CA LEU A 212 -17.42 0.32 2.76
C LEU A 212 -17.71 1.54 3.65
N ARG A 213 -16.99 2.63 3.45
CA ARG A 213 -17.08 3.87 4.26
C ARG A 213 -17.47 5.10 3.43
N THR A 214 -17.96 4.89 2.22
CA THR A 214 -18.45 5.96 1.34
C THR A 214 -19.75 5.52 0.68
N HIS A 215 -20.63 6.49 0.40
CA HIS A 215 -21.90 6.25 -0.29
C HIS A 215 -21.80 6.59 -1.79
N THR A 216 -20.85 7.45 -2.16
CA THR A 216 -20.75 8.01 -3.50
C THR A 216 -19.40 7.73 -4.14
N PRO A 217 -19.31 7.64 -5.49
CA PRO A 217 -18.04 7.52 -6.20
C PRO A 217 -17.10 8.70 -5.89
N GLU A 218 -17.65 9.91 -5.76
CA GLU A 218 -16.92 11.14 -5.41
C GLU A 218 -16.33 11.05 -4.00
N GLY A 219 -17.11 10.53 -3.04
CA GLY A 219 -16.66 10.25 -1.67
C GLY A 219 -15.54 9.21 -1.67
N SER A 220 -15.66 8.15 -2.46
CA SER A 220 -14.61 7.11 -2.59
C SER A 220 -13.32 7.68 -3.17
N ALA A 221 -13.41 8.53 -4.19
CA ALA A 221 -12.27 9.19 -4.79
C ALA A 221 -11.59 10.16 -3.81
N ALA A 222 -12.39 10.97 -3.09
CA ALA A 222 -11.87 11.91 -2.08
C ALA A 222 -11.20 11.19 -0.91
N LEU A 223 -11.82 10.12 -0.39
CA LEU A 223 -11.26 9.31 0.70
C LEU A 223 -9.98 8.60 0.26
N SER A 224 -9.97 7.99 -0.92
CA SER A 224 -8.81 7.32 -1.48
C SER A 224 -7.63 8.29 -1.69
N GLY A 225 -7.91 9.46 -2.28
CA GLY A 225 -6.88 10.48 -2.51
C GLY A 225 -6.30 11.02 -1.21
N PHE A 226 -7.15 11.34 -0.22
CA PHE A 226 -6.69 11.81 1.10
C PHE A 226 -5.91 10.73 1.85
N MET A 227 -6.44 9.52 1.94
CA MET A 227 -5.82 8.39 2.63
C MET A 227 -4.43 8.07 2.06
N GLN A 228 -4.33 7.96 0.74
CA GLN A 228 -3.06 7.62 0.09
C GLN A 228 -2.10 8.82 0.08
N GLY A 229 -2.57 10.03 -0.19
CA GLY A 229 -1.74 11.23 -0.18
C GLY A 229 -1.07 11.47 1.17
N VAL A 230 -1.86 11.54 2.24
CA VAL A 230 -1.34 11.71 3.61
C VAL A 230 -0.56 10.46 4.06
N GLY A 231 -1.10 9.27 3.80
CA GLY A 231 -0.49 8.02 4.23
C GLY A 231 0.89 7.78 3.62
N TYR A 232 1.06 7.97 2.31
CA TYR A 232 2.38 7.84 1.68
C TYR A 232 3.34 8.94 2.08
N THR A 233 2.88 10.16 2.31
CA THR A 233 3.72 11.25 2.85
C THR A 233 4.29 10.88 4.22
N LEU A 234 3.47 10.33 5.11
CA LEU A 234 3.93 9.84 6.42
C LEU A 234 4.90 8.65 6.26
N SER A 235 4.62 7.73 5.34
CA SER A 235 5.44 6.53 5.17
C SER A 235 6.83 6.81 4.60
N CYS A 236 7.02 7.90 3.85
CA CYS A 236 8.35 8.31 3.36
C CYS A 236 9.35 8.58 4.50
N ALA A 237 8.85 9.05 5.64
CA ALA A 237 9.72 9.30 6.80
C ALA A 237 10.24 7.99 7.47
N GLY A 238 9.55 6.86 7.25
CA GLY A 238 9.83 5.60 7.95
C GLY A 238 11.25 5.09 7.78
N PRO A 239 11.68 4.73 6.55
CA PRO A 239 13.02 4.20 6.32
C PRO A 239 14.14 5.16 6.74
N LEU A 240 13.92 6.47 6.59
CA LEU A 240 14.87 7.51 6.98
C LEU A 240 15.00 7.60 8.51
N ALA A 241 13.87 7.74 9.21
CA ALA A 241 13.88 7.82 10.68
C ALA A 241 14.46 6.54 11.30
N PHE A 242 14.07 5.38 10.77
CA PHE A 242 14.60 4.09 11.22
C PHE A 242 16.13 4.01 11.07
N GLY A 243 16.65 4.44 9.90
CA GLY A 243 18.08 4.46 9.63
C GLY A 243 18.84 5.45 10.51
N LEU A 244 18.35 6.66 10.66
CA LEU A 244 18.95 7.67 11.55
C LEU A 244 19.01 7.20 13.01
N LEU A 245 17.93 6.57 13.50
CA LEU A 245 17.90 6.01 14.84
C LEU A 245 18.91 4.88 15.01
N HIS A 246 19.10 4.03 14.00
CA HIS A 246 20.10 2.97 14.01
C HIS A 246 21.53 3.55 14.00
N GLU A 247 21.81 4.54 13.15
CA GLU A 247 23.12 5.18 13.08
C GLU A 247 23.50 5.89 14.39
N HIS A 248 22.55 6.57 15.03
CA HIS A 248 22.82 7.27 16.30
C HIS A 248 23.00 6.33 17.49
N THR A 249 22.31 5.21 17.53
CA THR A 249 22.33 4.30 18.67
C THR A 249 23.21 3.09 18.48
N HIS A 250 23.68 2.85 17.25
CA HIS A 250 24.44 1.64 16.86
C HIS A 250 23.75 0.34 17.30
N GLY A 251 22.41 0.36 17.33
CA GLY A 251 21.60 -0.76 17.79
C GLY A 251 20.20 -0.76 17.17
N TRP A 252 19.48 -1.87 17.32
CA TRP A 252 18.14 -2.07 16.73
C TRP A 252 16.99 -1.76 17.70
N THR A 253 17.29 -1.57 18.99
CA THR A 253 16.25 -1.38 20.03
C THR A 253 15.43 -0.12 19.80
N LEU A 254 16.07 1.03 19.56
CA LEU A 254 15.37 2.29 19.38
C LEU A 254 14.62 2.35 18.02
N PRO A 255 15.20 1.89 16.89
CA PRO A 255 14.46 1.74 15.64
C PRO A 255 13.21 0.86 15.77
N MET A 256 13.32 -0.28 16.46
CA MET A 256 12.16 -1.17 16.67
C MET A 256 11.11 -0.56 17.60
N ALA A 257 11.52 0.16 18.64
CA ALA A 257 10.61 0.91 19.51
C ALA A 257 9.84 2.00 18.73
N PHE A 258 10.51 2.68 17.80
CA PHE A 258 9.87 3.63 16.88
C PHE A 258 8.79 2.94 16.03
N LEU A 259 9.07 1.79 15.42
CA LEU A 259 8.06 1.05 14.67
C LEU A 259 6.92 0.55 15.57
N ALA A 260 7.22 0.12 16.79
CA ALA A 260 6.19 -0.29 17.75
C ALA A 260 5.26 0.90 18.11
N ALA A 261 5.81 2.11 18.28
CA ALA A 261 5.01 3.31 18.46
C ALA A 261 4.12 3.61 17.24
N CYS A 262 4.64 3.44 16.01
CA CYS A 262 3.87 3.55 14.78
C CYS A 262 2.72 2.52 14.72
N VAL A 263 2.93 1.29 15.21
CA VAL A 263 1.87 0.28 15.34
C VAL A 263 0.82 0.72 16.38
N GLY A 264 1.21 1.41 17.44
CA GLY A 264 0.27 2.04 18.37
C GLY A 264 -0.63 3.08 17.68
N VAL A 265 -0.05 3.94 16.84
CA VAL A 265 -0.81 4.90 16.01
C VAL A 265 -1.69 4.20 14.99
N LEU A 266 -1.22 3.11 14.38
CA LEU A 266 -2.00 2.25 13.47
C LEU A 266 -3.26 1.71 14.18
N LEU A 267 -3.16 1.25 15.43
CA LEU A 267 -4.31 0.78 16.21
C LEU A 267 -5.34 1.89 16.41
N VAL A 268 -4.90 3.10 16.75
CA VAL A 268 -5.80 4.27 16.89
C VAL A 268 -6.47 4.59 15.55
N GLY A 269 -5.70 4.64 14.46
CA GLY A 269 -6.22 4.85 13.11
C GLY A 269 -7.23 3.78 12.71
N GLY A 270 -6.90 2.50 12.95
CA GLY A 270 -7.78 1.37 12.68
C GLY A 270 -9.08 1.39 13.47
N TYR A 271 -9.02 1.81 14.74
CA TYR A 271 -10.23 1.98 15.55
C TYR A 271 -11.17 3.03 14.95
N LEU A 272 -10.65 4.16 14.50
CA LEU A 272 -11.46 5.22 13.86
C LEU A 272 -11.99 4.77 12.49
N ALA A 273 -11.19 4.12 11.68
CA ALA A 273 -11.53 3.66 10.33
C ALA A 273 -12.58 2.53 10.33
N CYS A 274 -12.50 1.61 11.31
CA CYS A 274 -13.38 0.45 11.38
C CYS A 274 -14.76 0.76 12.00
N ARG A 275 -14.95 1.93 12.60
CA ARG A 275 -16.28 2.34 13.10
C ARG A 275 -17.29 2.42 11.94
N PRO A 276 -18.54 2.02 12.14
CA PRO A 276 -19.59 2.06 11.12
C PRO A 276 -20.07 3.51 10.91
N ARG A 277 -19.24 4.34 10.33
CA ARG A 277 -19.51 5.74 9.95
C ARG A 277 -19.08 5.94 8.52
N TYR A 278 -19.82 6.77 7.80
CA TYR A 278 -19.48 7.12 6.42
C TYR A 278 -18.76 8.47 6.36
N LEU A 279 -17.96 8.65 5.34
CA LEU A 279 -17.22 9.88 5.10
C LEU A 279 -18.18 11.05 4.97
N GLU A 280 -19.25 10.87 4.16
CA GLU A 280 -20.21 11.89 3.81
C GLU A 280 -20.98 12.41 5.03
N ASP A 281 -21.17 11.58 6.07
CA ASP A 281 -21.82 11.99 7.31
C ASP A 281 -20.92 12.89 8.18
N THR A 282 -19.62 12.93 7.92
CA THR A 282 -18.63 13.54 8.82
C THR A 282 -17.80 14.65 8.20
N TRP A 283 -17.84 14.84 6.88
CA TRP A 283 -16.99 15.81 6.21
C TRP A 283 -17.53 17.25 6.14
N HIS A 284 -18.76 17.46 6.59
CA HIS A 284 -19.40 18.78 6.69
C HIS A 284 -19.30 19.39 8.09
N ALA A 285 -18.82 18.64 9.07
CA ALA A 285 -18.74 19.06 10.48
C ALA A 285 -17.61 20.07 10.71
#